data_4a0e68b1ba283f6a0e30da0904813b48
#
_entry.id   4a0e68b1ba283f6a0e30da0904813b48
#
_cell.length_a   1.000
_cell.length_b   1.000
_cell.length_c   1.000
_cell.angle_alpha   90.00
_cell.angle_beta   90.00
_cell.angle_gamma   90.00
#
_symmetry.space_group_name_H-M   'P 1'
#
loop_
_entity.id
_entity.type
_entity.pdbx_description
1 polymer ?
#
loop_
_entity_poly.entity_id
_entity_poly.type
_entity_poly.pdbx_seq_one_letter_code
_entity_poly.pdbx_strand_id
1 'polypeptide(L)'
;FTLTTNGVLVNDEVMEFCNKEMGNVVMSIDGRKEVHDHMRPFRKGAGSYDLVVPKFQKWAESRNQDKYYARGTFTHYNLDFSKDVLNLADLGFKQISVEPVVAPSDADYALQPEDLPKLLKNMIPWQKR
;
A
#
# COMPACT_ATOMS: atom_id res chain seq x y z
N PHE A 1 -17.28 -11.29 -1.34
CA PHE A 1 -17.01 -9.97 -1.93
C PHE A 1 -15.68 -9.42 -1.44
N THR A 2 -15.04 -8.62 -2.29
CA THR A 2 -13.79 -7.93 -1.98
C THR A 2 -13.99 -6.43 -2.12
N LEU A 3 -13.48 -5.67 -1.17
CA LEU A 3 -13.50 -4.21 -1.20
C LEU A 3 -12.07 -3.68 -1.26
N THR A 4 -11.82 -2.73 -2.17
CA THR A 4 -10.56 -1.99 -2.23
C THR A 4 -10.83 -0.53 -1.87
N THR A 5 -10.02 0.04 -0.98
CA THR A 5 -10.24 1.40 -0.50
C THR A 5 -8.94 2.16 -0.28
N ASN A 6 -8.99 3.47 -0.51
CA ASN A 6 -7.90 4.38 -0.16
C ASN A 6 -7.93 4.82 1.31
N GLY A 7 -8.98 4.46 2.05
CA GLY A 7 -9.10 4.68 3.49
C GLY A 7 -9.58 6.04 3.93
N VAL A 8 -9.69 7.00 3.03
CA VAL A 8 -10.00 8.39 3.42
C VAL A 8 -11.35 8.52 4.12
N LEU A 9 -12.37 7.80 3.63
CA LEU A 9 -13.74 7.86 4.17
C LEU A 9 -14.05 6.70 5.12
N VAL A 10 -13.08 5.87 5.45
CA VAL A 10 -13.30 4.75 6.37
C VAL A 10 -13.51 5.26 7.79
N ASN A 11 -14.54 4.74 8.46
CA ASN A 11 -14.85 5.00 9.86
C ASN A 11 -15.26 3.70 10.53
N ASP A 12 -15.62 3.76 11.83
CA ASP A 12 -15.97 2.56 12.59
C ASP A 12 -17.18 1.83 11.99
N GLU A 13 -18.18 2.56 11.49
CA GLU A 13 -19.36 1.95 10.86
C GLU A 13 -18.99 1.19 9.60
N VAL A 14 -18.13 1.78 8.75
CA VAL A 14 -17.65 1.13 7.52
C VAL A 14 -16.86 -0.12 7.86
N MET A 15 -15.96 -0.06 8.85
CA MET A 15 -15.18 -1.21 9.29
C MET A 15 -16.07 -2.34 9.77
N GLU A 16 -17.07 -2.02 10.60
CA GLU A 16 -18.00 -3.02 11.14
C GLU A 16 -18.81 -3.68 10.03
N PHE A 17 -19.34 -2.90 9.11
CA PHE A 17 -20.09 -3.43 7.97
C PHE A 17 -19.20 -4.36 7.12
N CYS A 18 -17.99 -3.93 6.77
CA CYS A 18 -17.09 -4.70 5.93
C CYS A 18 -16.62 -5.98 6.64
N ASN A 19 -16.42 -5.92 7.95
CA ASN A 19 -16.02 -7.12 8.71
C ASN A 19 -17.11 -8.20 8.70
N LYS A 20 -18.37 -7.79 8.60
CA LYS A 20 -19.50 -8.73 8.49
C LYS A 20 -19.72 -9.22 7.06
N GLU A 21 -19.68 -8.31 6.09
CA GLU A 21 -20.19 -8.57 4.76
C GLU A 21 -19.12 -8.84 3.69
N MET A 22 -17.89 -8.39 3.93
CA MET A 22 -16.81 -8.53 2.94
C MET A 22 -15.86 -9.65 3.31
N GLY A 23 -15.60 -10.55 2.35
CA GLY A 23 -14.64 -11.63 2.53
C GLY A 23 -13.22 -11.11 2.67
N ASN A 24 -12.81 -10.23 1.77
CA ASN A 24 -11.49 -9.61 1.78
C ASN A 24 -11.57 -8.10 1.70
N VAL A 25 -10.61 -7.43 2.31
CA VAL A 25 -10.46 -5.98 2.24
C VAL A 25 -9.05 -5.66 1.75
N VAL A 26 -8.95 -4.83 0.71
CA VAL A 26 -7.67 -4.35 0.19
C VAL A 26 -7.50 -2.89 0.62
N MET A 27 -6.49 -2.65 1.44
CA MET A 27 -6.15 -1.34 1.97
C MET A 27 -5.04 -0.75 1.12
N SER A 28 -5.33 0.31 0.37
CA SER A 28 -4.36 0.92 -0.53
C SER A 28 -3.38 1.79 0.25
N ILE A 29 -2.16 1.30 0.42
CA ILE A 29 -1.09 2.00 1.12
C ILE A 29 0.25 1.63 0.48
N ASP A 30 1.01 2.63 0.03
CA ASP A 30 2.18 2.38 -0.81
C ASP A 30 3.47 2.12 -0.02
N GLY A 31 3.50 2.39 1.26
CA GLY A 31 4.67 2.13 2.11
C GLY A 31 5.07 3.36 2.91
N ARG A 32 6.34 3.80 2.77
CA ARG A 32 6.84 4.96 3.50
C ARG A 32 5.98 6.19 3.25
N LYS A 33 5.94 7.09 4.24
CA LYS A 33 5.11 8.29 4.19
C LYS A 33 5.34 9.11 2.92
N GLU A 34 6.59 9.38 2.58
CA GLU A 34 6.92 10.19 1.41
C GLU A 34 6.49 9.54 0.10
N VAL A 35 6.55 8.22 0.00
CA VAL A 35 6.11 7.46 -1.18
C VAL A 35 4.59 7.51 -1.29
N HIS A 36 3.90 7.20 -0.20
CA HIS A 36 2.44 7.19 -0.18
C HIS A 36 1.87 8.58 -0.48
N ASP A 37 2.39 9.61 0.17
CA ASP A 37 1.89 10.97 0.02
C ASP A 37 2.13 11.53 -1.37
N HIS A 38 3.22 11.13 -2.04
CA HIS A 38 3.49 11.53 -3.41
C HIS A 38 2.45 10.97 -4.38
N MET A 39 2.07 9.70 -4.21
CA MET A 39 1.17 9.01 -5.14
C MET A 39 -0.30 9.14 -4.78
N ARG A 40 -0.61 9.42 -3.51
CA ARG A 40 -2.00 9.47 -3.01
C ARG A 40 -2.27 10.71 -2.19
N PRO A 41 -2.03 11.92 -2.73
CA PRO A 41 -2.31 13.15 -2.00
C PRO A 41 -3.81 13.44 -1.97
N PHE A 42 -4.23 14.29 -1.02
CA PHE A 42 -5.56 14.90 -1.10
C PHE A 42 -5.62 15.87 -2.26
N ARG A 43 -6.84 16.24 -2.69
CA ARG A 43 -7.04 17.20 -3.77
C ARG A 43 -6.30 18.52 -3.54
N LYS A 44 -6.16 18.95 -2.28
CA LYS A 44 -5.47 20.19 -1.92
C LYS A 44 -3.95 20.04 -1.81
N GLY A 45 -3.41 18.88 -2.14
CA GLY A 45 -1.98 18.62 -2.14
C GLY A 45 -1.40 18.13 -0.83
N ALA A 46 -2.16 18.10 0.26
CA ALA A 46 -1.69 17.55 1.52
C ALA A 46 -1.59 16.02 1.43
N GLY A 47 -0.64 15.42 2.14
CA GLY A 47 -0.46 13.98 2.13
C GLY A 47 -1.54 13.26 2.91
N SER A 48 -1.90 12.06 2.48
CA SER A 48 -2.97 11.25 3.09
C SER A 48 -2.48 10.22 4.11
N TYR A 49 -1.17 9.97 4.19
CA TYR A 49 -0.58 8.91 5.03
C TYR A 49 -1.02 9.00 6.49
N ASP A 50 -0.88 10.18 7.09
CA ASP A 50 -1.18 10.37 8.52
C ASP A 50 -2.66 10.17 8.85
N LEU A 51 -3.54 10.33 7.86
CA LEU A 51 -4.97 10.08 8.06
C LEU A 51 -5.30 8.60 7.93
N VAL A 52 -4.80 7.93 6.89
CA VAL A 52 -5.24 6.59 6.55
C VAL A 52 -4.53 5.48 7.32
N VAL A 53 -3.26 5.66 7.69
CA VAL A 53 -2.48 4.61 8.36
C VAL A 53 -3.09 4.19 9.69
N PRO A 54 -3.45 5.11 10.62
CA PRO A 54 -4.07 4.68 11.87
C PRO A 54 -5.40 3.95 11.66
N LYS A 55 -6.19 4.36 10.66
CA LYS A 55 -7.44 3.68 10.31
C LYS A 55 -7.18 2.26 9.84
N PHE A 56 -6.21 2.07 8.95
CA PHE A 56 -5.88 0.75 8.44
C PHE A 56 -5.30 -0.16 9.53
N GLN A 57 -4.47 0.38 10.42
CA GLN A 57 -3.94 -0.38 11.55
C GLN A 57 -5.07 -0.90 12.45
N LYS A 58 -6.00 -0.04 12.81
CA LYS A 58 -7.18 -0.41 13.61
C LYS A 58 -8.03 -1.47 12.89
N TRP A 59 -8.25 -1.28 11.60
CA TRP A 59 -9.06 -2.20 10.81
C TRP A 59 -8.42 -3.58 10.72
N ALA A 60 -7.11 -3.66 10.45
CA ALA A 60 -6.39 -4.92 10.40
C ALA A 60 -6.51 -5.68 11.71
N GLU A 61 -6.35 -5.00 12.84
CA GLU A 61 -6.52 -5.61 14.17
C GLU A 61 -7.95 -6.09 14.39
N SER A 62 -8.96 -5.33 13.95
CA SER A 62 -10.37 -5.71 14.10
C SER A 62 -10.72 -6.97 13.31
N ARG A 63 -9.94 -7.30 12.28
CA ARG A 63 -10.09 -8.53 11.49
C ARG A 63 -9.14 -9.65 11.95
N ASN A 64 -8.48 -9.48 13.09
CA ASN A 64 -7.51 -10.43 13.63
C ASN A 64 -6.36 -10.71 12.65
N GLN A 65 -5.92 -9.70 11.92
CA GLN A 65 -4.83 -9.77 10.93
C GLN A 65 -5.11 -10.81 9.83
N ASP A 66 -6.36 -10.97 9.43
CA ASP A 66 -6.77 -11.96 8.44
C ASP A 66 -7.72 -11.35 7.40
N LYS A 67 -7.74 -11.95 6.23
CA LYS A 67 -8.65 -11.60 5.12
C LYS A 67 -8.58 -10.14 4.72
N TYR A 68 -7.37 -9.60 4.71
CA TYR A 68 -7.07 -8.26 4.20
C TYR A 68 -5.69 -8.24 3.56
N TYR A 69 -5.41 -7.21 2.78
CA TYR A 69 -4.06 -6.91 2.30
C TYR A 69 -3.80 -5.43 2.41
N ALA A 70 -2.63 -5.07 2.95
CA ALA A 70 -2.06 -3.75 2.76
C ALA A 70 -1.35 -3.81 1.41
N ARG A 71 -1.93 -3.19 0.40
CA ARG A 71 -1.42 -3.27 -0.98
C ARG A 71 -0.83 -1.94 -1.42
N GLY A 72 0.43 -1.99 -1.82
CA GLY A 72 1.13 -0.86 -2.38
C GLY A 72 1.54 -1.08 -3.81
N THR A 73 1.95 -0.01 -4.45
CA THR A 73 2.43 -0.01 -5.83
C THR A 73 3.83 0.57 -5.86
N PHE A 74 4.79 -0.10 -6.51
CA PHE A 74 6.09 0.52 -6.73
C PHE A 74 6.18 1.12 -8.13
N THR A 75 6.84 2.26 -8.21
CA THR A 75 6.94 3.08 -9.40
C THR A 75 8.40 3.43 -9.67
N HIS A 76 8.64 4.24 -10.69
CA HIS A 76 9.95 4.82 -10.94
C HIS A 76 10.51 5.58 -9.72
N TYR A 77 9.65 6.14 -8.87
CA TYR A 77 10.05 6.94 -7.71
C TYR A 77 10.39 6.12 -6.47
N ASN A 78 10.00 4.87 -6.40
CA ASN A 78 10.33 3.99 -5.28
C ASN A 78 10.86 2.64 -5.75
N LEU A 79 11.93 2.67 -6.51
CA LEU A 79 12.61 1.46 -6.99
C LEU A 79 13.19 0.64 -5.84
N ASP A 80 13.39 1.26 -4.68
CA ASP A 80 13.81 0.62 -3.45
C ASP A 80 12.60 0.14 -2.62
N PHE A 81 11.62 -0.43 -3.28
CA PHE A 81 10.33 -0.79 -2.69
C PHE A 81 10.44 -1.79 -1.52
N SER A 82 11.57 -2.50 -1.39
CA SER A 82 11.80 -3.36 -0.22
C SER A 82 11.71 -2.57 1.08
N LYS A 83 12.13 -1.30 1.06
CA LYS A 83 12.00 -0.41 2.22
C LYS A 83 10.54 -0.09 2.53
N ASP A 84 9.70 -0.02 1.50
CA ASP A 84 8.27 0.21 1.66
C ASP A 84 7.58 -1.00 2.29
N VAL A 85 7.96 -2.21 1.86
CA VAL A 85 7.46 -3.45 2.47
C VAL A 85 7.86 -3.53 3.93
N LEU A 86 9.11 -3.21 4.26
CA LEU A 86 9.60 -3.19 5.64
C LEU A 86 8.84 -2.16 6.48
N ASN A 87 8.55 -0.99 5.90
CA ASN A 87 7.76 0.04 6.58
C ASN A 87 6.36 -0.48 6.92
N LEU A 88 5.69 -1.14 5.98
CA LEU A 88 4.37 -1.71 6.22
C LEU A 88 4.43 -2.80 7.29
N ALA A 89 5.46 -3.63 7.29
CA ALA A 89 5.64 -4.64 8.33
C ALA A 89 5.86 -4.02 9.70
N ASP A 90 6.66 -2.94 9.77
CA ASP A 90 6.90 -2.22 11.02
C ASP A 90 5.64 -1.55 11.57
N LEU A 91 4.71 -1.17 10.70
CA LEU A 91 3.42 -0.62 11.11
C LEU A 91 2.48 -1.69 11.69
N GLY A 92 2.85 -2.96 11.60
CA GLY A 92 2.07 -4.05 12.14
C GLY A 92 1.20 -4.81 11.15
N PHE A 93 1.28 -4.48 9.86
CA PHE A 93 0.53 -5.23 8.84
C PHE A 93 1.21 -6.56 8.57
N LYS A 94 0.46 -7.65 8.70
CA LYS A 94 0.98 -9.01 8.46
C LYS A 94 0.67 -9.54 7.07
N GLN A 95 -0.30 -8.93 6.38
CA GLN A 95 -0.70 -9.30 5.03
C GLN A 95 -0.35 -8.16 4.09
N ILE A 96 0.77 -8.29 3.38
CA ILE A 96 1.32 -7.21 2.54
C ILE A 96 1.46 -7.71 1.11
N SER A 97 1.02 -6.89 0.16
CA SER A 97 1.19 -7.15 -1.27
C SER A 97 1.69 -5.88 -1.95
N VAL A 98 2.77 -5.99 -2.72
CA VAL A 98 3.32 -4.86 -3.47
C VAL A 98 3.43 -5.25 -4.94
N GLU A 99 2.93 -4.40 -5.82
CA GLU A 99 2.84 -4.67 -7.26
C GLU A 99 3.47 -3.55 -8.07
N PRO A 100 3.99 -3.85 -9.29
CA PRO A 100 4.49 -2.81 -10.17
C PRO A 100 3.35 -1.94 -10.69
N VAL A 101 3.62 -0.65 -10.87
CA VAL A 101 2.66 0.27 -11.46
C VAL A 101 2.42 -0.09 -12.93
N VAL A 102 1.15 0.00 -13.34
CA VAL A 102 0.76 -0.12 -14.75
C VAL A 102 0.39 1.26 -15.24
N ALA A 103 1.21 1.83 -16.13
CA ALA A 103 1.03 3.20 -16.59
C ALA A 103 1.62 3.35 -18.01
N PRO A 104 1.13 4.33 -18.79
CA PRO A 104 1.77 4.67 -20.06
C PRO A 104 3.24 5.05 -19.86
N SER A 105 4.10 4.67 -20.80
CA SER A 105 5.55 4.89 -20.67
C SER A 105 5.96 6.36 -20.56
N ASP A 106 5.09 7.28 -20.97
CA ASP A 106 5.33 8.73 -20.88
C ASP A 106 4.89 9.33 -19.54
N ALA A 107 4.24 8.56 -18.68
CA ALA A 107 3.92 9.02 -17.32
C ALA A 107 5.22 9.15 -16.51
N ASP A 108 5.33 10.21 -15.70
CA ASP A 108 6.54 10.47 -14.94
C ASP A 108 6.83 9.42 -13.87
N TYR A 109 5.80 8.72 -13.39
CA TYR A 109 5.94 7.65 -12.41
C TYR A 109 6.07 6.26 -13.04
N ALA A 110 5.99 6.14 -14.36
CA ALA A 110 6.04 4.86 -15.04
C ALA A 110 7.41 4.21 -14.89
N LEU A 111 7.42 2.87 -14.74
CA LEU A 111 8.66 2.11 -14.74
C LEU A 111 9.31 2.16 -16.12
N GLN A 112 10.63 2.36 -16.13
CA GLN A 112 11.42 2.46 -17.37
C GLN A 112 12.36 1.26 -17.48
N PRO A 113 12.82 0.90 -18.70
CA PRO A 113 13.75 -0.22 -18.86
C PRO A 113 15.03 -0.07 -18.01
N GLU A 114 15.53 1.15 -17.83
CA GLU A 114 16.73 1.41 -17.03
C GLU A 114 16.52 1.19 -15.53
N ASP A 115 15.27 1.06 -15.06
CA ASP A 115 14.95 0.81 -13.66
C ASP A 115 15.15 -0.67 -13.27
N LEU A 116 15.18 -1.56 -14.25
CA LEU A 116 15.19 -3.01 -14.01
C LEU A 116 16.33 -3.48 -13.10
N PRO A 117 17.60 -3.03 -13.27
CA PRO A 117 18.67 -3.49 -12.38
C PRO A 117 18.42 -3.18 -10.90
N LYS A 118 17.86 -2.00 -10.59
CA LYS A 118 17.54 -1.62 -9.21
C LYS A 118 16.40 -2.44 -8.65
N LEU A 119 15.38 -2.71 -9.48
CA LEU A 119 14.26 -3.55 -9.09
C LEU A 119 14.72 -4.96 -8.75
N LEU A 120 15.58 -5.53 -9.56
CA LEU A 120 16.11 -6.89 -9.32
C LEU A 120 16.90 -6.95 -8.01
N LYS A 121 17.68 -5.92 -7.69
CA LYS A 121 18.40 -5.85 -6.42
C LYS A 121 17.45 -5.85 -5.22
N ASN A 122 16.31 -5.17 -5.35
CA ASN A 122 15.33 -5.11 -4.27
C ASN A 122 14.56 -6.43 -4.11
N MET A 123 14.40 -7.19 -5.19
CA MET A 123 13.70 -8.47 -5.15
C MET A 123 14.53 -9.59 -4.55
N ILE A 124 15.86 -9.59 -4.78
CA ILE A 124 16.75 -10.67 -4.35
C ILE A 124 16.72 -10.90 -2.84
N PRO A 125 16.78 -9.86 -1.95
CA PRO A 125 16.71 -10.09 -0.51
C PRO A 125 15.45 -10.83 -0.07
N TRP A 126 14.33 -10.65 -0.77
CA TRP A 126 13.07 -11.31 -0.45
C TRP A 126 13.09 -12.77 -0.84
N GLN A 127 13.71 -13.11 -1.94
CA GLN A 127 13.82 -14.49 -2.42
C GLN A 127 14.70 -15.36 -1.52
N LYS A 128 15.62 -14.75 -0.78
CA LYS A 128 16.53 -15.46 0.13
C LYS A 128 15.93 -15.74 1.49
N ARG A 129 14.78 -15.17 1.77
CA ARG A 129 14.04 -15.41 3.00
C ARG A 129 13.02 -16.52 2.79
#